data_6a9e6269122d4bb7fcd4fd62a4d6bf32
#
_entry.id   6a9e6269122d4bb7fcd4fd62a4d6bf32
#
_cell.length_a   1.000
_cell.length_b   1.000
_cell.length_c   1.000
_cell.angle_alpha   90.00
_cell.angle_beta   90.00
_cell.angle_gamma   90.00
#
_symmetry.space_group_name_H-M   'P 1'
#
loop_
_entity.id
_entity.type
_entity.pdbx_description
1 polymer ?
#
loop_
_entity_poly.entity_id
_entity_poly.type
_entity_poly.pdbx_seq_one_letter_code
_entity_poly.pdbx_strand_id
1 'polypeptide(L)'
;MIKLRFLLFTILILSACANRGTPTGGEIDTNPPVVLKSSPENYTTNFKAEEIEIIFDEYIRLNNTQKELIISPPIEPLPFMLPMGSASKVLSISEFDSLMENTTYSFHFGESIQDNNEKNPLSNFRYVFSTGDYIDSLYVRGFVRDAFEREISENINVLLYEIDSTFTDSIIFKEKPKYVAKVIDSTNNFLLQ
;
A
#
# COMPACT_ATOMS: atom_id res chain seq x y z
N MET A 1 13.98 69.47 26.97
CA MET A 1 14.96 68.68 26.24
C MET A 1 14.91 67.15 26.61
N ILE A 2 14.69 66.77 27.84
CA ILE A 2 14.62 65.35 28.26
C ILE A 2 13.43 64.61 27.64
N LYS A 3 12.24 65.23 27.60
CA LYS A 3 11.03 64.63 27.02
C LYS A 3 11.16 64.33 25.50
N LEU A 4 11.86 65.14 24.74
CA LEU A 4 12.09 64.94 23.31
C LEU A 4 13.08 63.78 23.06
N ARG A 5 14.09 63.64 23.91
CA ARG A 5 15.05 62.54 23.85
C ARG A 5 14.38 61.19 24.17
N PHE A 6 13.45 61.19 25.10
CA PHE A 6 12.70 59.98 25.48
C PHE A 6 11.74 59.57 24.34
N LEU A 7 11.07 60.54 23.68
CA LEU A 7 10.21 60.30 22.54
C LEU A 7 10.99 59.70 21.34
N LEU A 8 12.17 60.26 21.04
CA LEU A 8 13.05 59.74 19.98
C LEU A 8 13.53 58.30 20.25
N PHE A 9 13.83 57.99 21.52
CA PHE A 9 14.25 56.63 21.92
C PHE A 9 13.11 55.62 21.79
N THR A 10 11.87 56.03 22.12
CA THR A 10 10.68 55.18 21.98
C THR A 10 10.36 54.88 20.52
N ILE A 11 10.54 55.85 19.62
CA ILE A 11 10.34 55.69 18.16
C ILE A 11 11.37 54.71 17.56
N LEU A 12 12.61 54.74 18.06
CA LEU A 12 13.68 53.84 17.61
C LEU A 12 13.42 52.38 17.96
N ILE A 13 12.74 52.09 19.09
CA ILE A 13 12.40 50.75 19.51
C ILE A 13 11.25 50.16 18.69
N LEU A 14 10.35 51.02 18.17
CA LEU A 14 9.22 50.60 17.38
C LEU A 14 9.58 50.26 15.92
N SER A 15 10.77 50.58 15.45
CA SER A 15 11.24 50.28 14.09
C SER A 15 12.00 48.97 13.95
N ALA A 16 12.07 48.16 15.02
CA ALA A 16 12.57 46.79 14.91
C ALA A 16 11.55 45.88 14.16
N CYS A 17 11.47 46.06 12.85
CA CYS A 17 10.78 45.09 12.00
C CYS A 17 11.47 43.74 12.13
N ALA A 18 10.83 42.85 12.85
CA ALA A 18 11.21 41.41 12.80
C ALA A 18 11.03 40.97 11.33
N ASN A 19 12.12 40.71 10.63
CA ASN A 19 12.08 39.99 9.36
C ASN A 19 11.50 38.62 9.63
N ARG A 20 10.26 38.38 9.25
CA ARG A 20 9.69 37.06 9.18
C ARG A 20 10.38 36.34 8.02
N GLY A 21 11.51 35.73 8.28
CA GLY A 21 12.06 34.74 7.36
C GLY A 21 11.04 33.61 7.20
N THR A 22 10.50 33.45 6.02
CA THR A 22 9.78 32.22 5.69
C THR A 22 10.83 31.12 5.68
N PRO A 23 10.73 30.07 6.51
CA PRO A 23 11.65 28.96 6.40
C PRO A 23 11.51 28.39 4.98
N THR A 24 12.58 28.51 4.21
CA THR A 24 12.69 27.76 2.95
C THR A 24 12.81 26.30 3.36
N GLY A 25 11.82 25.48 3.05
CA GLY A 25 11.88 24.04 3.26
C GLY A 25 13.17 23.46 2.63
N GLY A 26 13.65 22.35 3.15
CA GLY A 26 14.72 21.57 2.54
C GLY A 26 14.35 21.11 1.11
N GLU A 27 15.21 20.31 0.52
CA GLU A 27 14.90 19.62 -0.73
C GLU A 27 13.67 18.70 -0.51
N ILE A 28 12.83 18.60 -1.53
CA ILE A 28 11.65 17.73 -1.50
C ILE A 28 12.16 16.29 -1.42
N ASP A 29 11.64 15.50 -0.48
CA ASP A 29 11.94 14.08 -0.41
C ASP A 29 11.26 13.36 -1.57
N THR A 30 12.02 12.51 -2.26
CA THR A 30 11.56 11.70 -3.39
C THR A 30 11.68 10.19 -3.10
N ASN A 31 12.08 9.82 -1.89
CA ASN A 31 12.25 8.43 -1.50
C ASN A 31 10.91 7.87 -1.01
N PRO A 32 10.58 6.63 -1.39
CA PRO A 32 9.43 5.94 -0.81
C PRO A 32 9.74 5.46 0.62
N PRO A 33 8.69 5.20 1.44
CA PRO A 33 8.84 4.58 2.75
C PRO A 33 9.56 3.23 2.65
N VAL A 34 10.39 2.91 3.65
CA VAL A 34 11.13 1.65 3.73
C VAL A 34 10.56 0.78 4.85
N VAL A 35 10.31 -0.48 4.56
CA VAL A 35 9.90 -1.47 5.57
C VAL A 35 11.12 -1.82 6.43
N LEU A 36 11.01 -1.58 7.74
CA LEU A 36 12.05 -1.93 8.70
C LEU A 36 11.91 -3.36 9.21
N LYS A 37 10.69 -3.77 9.52
CA LYS A 37 10.35 -5.13 9.97
C LYS A 37 8.87 -5.40 9.85
N SER A 38 8.49 -6.68 9.92
CA SER A 38 7.11 -7.13 10.10
C SER A 38 7.02 -8.18 11.21
N SER A 39 5.83 -8.29 11.79
CA SER A 39 5.49 -9.30 12.79
C SER A 39 4.08 -9.84 12.49
N PRO A 40 3.92 -11.12 12.11
CA PRO A 40 4.99 -12.08 11.78
C PRO A 40 5.91 -11.59 10.66
N GLU A 41 7.05 -12.25 10.48
CA GLU A 41 7.96 -11.94 9.38
C GLU A 41 7.30 -12.24 8.02
N ASN A 42 7.67 -11.48 7.00
CA ASN A 42 7.25 -11.76 5.63
C ASN A 42 7.74 -13.16 5.20
N TYR A 43 6.90 -13.90 4.50
CA TYR A 43 7.10 -15.32 4.14
C TYR A 43 7.04 -16.30 5.34
N THR A 44 6.35 -15.93 6.42
CA THR A 44 6.05 -16.85 7.53
C THR A 44 5.17 -18.02 7.07
N THR A 45 5.50 -19.21 7.54
CA THR A 45 4.68 -20.42 7.42
C THR A 45 3.96 -20.73 8.73
N ASN A 46 2.97 -21.65 8.69
CA ASN A 46 2.13 -21.99 9.84
C ASN A 46 1.53 -20.76 10.54
N PHE A 47 1.09 -19.81 9.74
CA PHE A 47 0.51 -18.54 10.20
C PHE A 47 -0.69 -18.78 11.12
N LYS A 48 -0.66 -18.20 12.31
CA LYS A 48 -1.71 -18.27 13.35
C LYS A 48 -1.91 -16.93 14.05
N ALA A 49 -1.27 -15.88 13.58
CA ALA A 49 -1.38 -14.56 14.20
C ALA A 49 -2.78 -13.97 13.94
N GLU A 50 -3.29 -13.24 14.91
CA GLU A 50 -4.54 -12.48 14.78
C GLU A 50 -4.30 -11.14 14.10
N GLU A 51 -3.05 -10.69 14.02
CA GLU A 51 -2.65 -9.40 13.48
C GLU A 51 -1.29 -9.50 12.80
N ILE A 52 -1.12 -8.75 11.72
CA ILE A 52 0.14 -8.48 11.06
C ILE A 52 0.48 -7.02 11.28
N GLU A 53 1.66 -6.75 11.81
CA GLU A 53 2.22 -5.41 11.93
C GLU A 53 3.41 -5.23 10.99
N ILE A 54 3.42 -4.16 10.20
CA ILE A 54 4.53 -3.80 9.31
C ILE A 54 5.00 -2.40 9.71
N ILE A 55 6.26 -2.28 10.11
CA ILE A 55 6.85 -1.05 10.64
C ILE A 55 7.73 -0.40 9.56
N PHE A 56 7.51 0.90 9.37
CA PHE A 56 8.22 1.73 8.41
C PHE A 56 9.17 2.71 9.11
N ASP A 57 10.15 3.18 8.37
CA ASP A 57 11.10 4.21 8.83
C ASP A 57 10.44 5.57 9.02
N GLU A 58 9.36 5.84 8.27
CA GLU A 58 8.62 7.09 8.31
C GLU A 58 7.10 6.91 8.45
N TYR A 59 6.36 8.01 8.53
CA TYR A 59 4.89 8.00 8.60
C TYR A 59 4.29 7.71 7.24
N ILE A 60 3.47 6.67 7.16
CA ILE A 60 2.75 6.26 5.96
C ILE A 60 1.27 6.58 6.05
N ARG A 61 0.62 6.65 4.89
CA ARG A 61 -0.83 6.63 4.71
C ARG A 61 -1.22 5.53 3.72
N LEU A 62 -2.41 4.98 3.92
CA LEU A 62 -3.04 4.12 2.94
C LEU A 62 -3.93 4.97 2.01
N ASN A 63 -3.70 4.86 0.72
CA ASN A 63 -4.45 5.58 -0.32
C ASN A 63 -4.99 4.58 -1.36
N ASN A 64 -6.23 4.78 -1.81
CA ASN A 64 -6.87 3.96 -2.85
C ASN A 64 -6.75 2.44 -2.65
N THR A 65 -6.80 1.96 -1.42
CA THR A 65 -6.66 0.52 -1.11
C THR A 65 -7.67 -0.35 -1.86
N GLN A 66 -8.88 0.14 -2.09
CA GLN A 66 -9.89 -0.58 -2.87
C GLN A 66 -9.48 -0.84 -4.33
N LYS A 67 -8.62 0.00 -4.90
CA LYS A 67 -8.14 -0.10 -6.28
C LYS A 67 -6.78 -0.78 -6.36
N GLU A 68 -5.93 -0.55 -5.37
CA GLU A 68 -4.52 -0.91 -5.41
C GLU A 68 -4.22 -2.25 -4.72
N LEU A 69 -4.94 -2.55 -3.63
CA LEU A 69 -4.69 -3.76 -2.86
C LEU A 69 -5.32 -4.97 -3.55
N ILE A 70 -4.49 -5.96 -3.82
CA ILE A 70 -4.90 -7.29 -4.27
C ILE A 70 -4.52 -8.31 -3.21
N ILE A 71 -5.50 -9.08 -2.75
CA ILE A 71 -5.30 -10.23 -1.86
C ILE A 71 -5.55 -11.49 -2.66
N SER A 72 -4.58 -12.39 -2.70
CA SER A 72 -4.64 -13.64 -3.46
C SER A 72 -4.22 -14.82 -2.58
N PRO A 73 -5.06 -15.86 -2.40
CA PRO A 73 -6.49 -15.91 -2.74
C PRO A 73 -7.32 -14.82 -2.04
N PRO A 74 -8.49 -14.44 -2.58
CA PRO A 74 -9.34 -13.44 -1.94
C PRO A 74 -9.81 -13.86 -0.56
N ILE A 75 -9.76 -12.93 0.40
CA ILE A 75 -10.27 -13.11 1.78
C ILE A 75 -11.56 -12.31 1.91
N GLU A 76 -12.59 -12.90 2.48
CA GLU A 76 -13.86 -12.22 2.78
C GLU A 76 -14.43 -12.65 4.14
N PRO A 77 -14.80 -11.66 4.97
CA PRO A 77 -14.68 -10.22 4.70
C PRO A 77 -13.24 -9.79 4.51
N LEU A 78 -13.02 -8.62 3.87
CA LEU A 78 -11.67 -8.06 3.75
C LEU A 78 -11.10 -7.80 5.15
N PRO A 79 -9.83 -8.14 5.42
CA PRO A 79 -9.17 -7.83 6.66
C PRO A 79 -9.21 -6.34 6.98
N PHE A 80 -9.31 -6.01 8.26
CA PHE A 80 -9.27 -4.63 8.72
C PHE A 80 -7.84 -4.11 8.70
N MET A 81 -7.64 -2.90 8.18
CA MET A 81 -6.32 -2.29 8.03
C MET A 81 -6.25 -0.90 8.64
N LEU A 82 -5.16 -0.63 9.37
CA LEU A 82 -4.78 0.69 9.87
C LEU A 82 -3.43 1.10 9.29
N PRO A 83 -3.18 2.41 9.03
CA PRO A 83 -3.99 3.56 9.41
C PRO A 83 -5.14 3.85 8.45
N MET A 84 -6.32 4.22 8.99
CA MET A 84 -7.43 4.74 8.21
C MET A 84 -7.53 6.25 8.38
N GLY A 85 -7.29 7.00 7.29
CA GLY A 85 -7.44 8.47 7.28
C GLY A 85 -6.41 9.26 8.10
N SER A 86 -5.56 8.59 8.89
CA SER A 86 -4.46 9.18 9.66
C SER A 86 -3.11 8.69 9.15
N ALA A 87 -2.01 9.25 9.62
CA ALA A 87 -0.68 8.74 9.34
C ALA A 87 -0.16 7.89 10.50
N SER A 88 0.60 6.84 10.22
CA SER A 88 1.23 5.97 11.22
C SER A 88 2.56 5.44 10.67
N LYS A 89 3.49 5.09 11.56
CA LYS A 89 4.68 4.31 11.18
C LYS A 89 4.42 2.81 11.12
N VAL A 90 3.21 2.39 11.49
CA VAL A 90 2.81 0.98 11.53
C VAL A 90 1.58 0.78 10.65
N LEU A 91 1.67 -0.17 9.72
CA LEU A 91 0.53 -0.76 9.04
C LEU A 91 0.13 -2.00 9.84
N SER A 92 -1.10 -2.03 10.32
CA SER A 92 -1.71 -3.16 11.00
C SER A 92 -2.77 -3.78 10.12
N ILE A 93 -2.81 -5.11 10.05
CA ILE A 93 -3.80 -5.89 9.31
C ILE A 93 -4.34 -6.96 10.27
N SER A 94 -5.63 -6.98 10.48
CA SER A 94 -6.29 -7.87 11.44
C SER A 94 -7.62 -8.41 10.90
N GLU A 95 -8.31 -9.22 11.72
CA GLU A 95 -9.59 -9.83 11.37
C GLU A 95 -9.49 -10.83 10.20
N PHE A 96 -8.69 -11.87 10.39
CA PHE A 96 -8.49 -12.95 9.41
C PHE A 96 -9.49 -14.11 9.64
N ASP A 97 -10.79 -13.84 9.60
CA ASP A 97 -11.83 -14.79 10.02
C ASP A 97 -11.99 -16.02 9.10
N SER A 98 -11.44 -16.02 7.90
CA SER A 98 -11.75 -17.04 6.88
C SER A 98 -10.53 -17.54 6.09
N LEU A 99 -9.40 -17.70 6.76
CA LEU A 99 -8.22 -18.28 6.09
C LEU A 99 -8.40 -19.79 5.84
N MET A 100 -8.16 -20.21 4.62
CA MET A 100 -8.13 -21.63 4.25
C MET A 100 -6.87 -22.30 4.82
N GLU A 101 -6.98 -23.56 5.18
CA GLU A 101 -5.83 -24.36 5.60
C GLU A 101 -4.87 -24.63 4.43
N ASN A 102 -3.59 -24.81 4.75
CA ASN A 102 -2.52 -25.14 3.79
C ASN A 102 -2.51 -24.25 2.54
N THR A 103 -2.72 -22.94 2.75
CA THR A 103 -2.87 -21.97 1.67
C THR A 103 -1.87 -20.84 1.83
N THR A 104 -1.21 -20.46 0.75
CA THR A 104 -0.34 -19.28 0.68
C THR A 104 -1.16 -18.06 0.29
N TYR A 105 -1.10 -17.01 1.12
CA TYR A 105 -1.74 -15.72 0.88
C TYR A 105 -0.71 -14.67 0.52
N SER A 106 -1.07 -13.83 -0.44
CA SER A 106 -0.25 -12.71 -0.89
C SER A 106 -1.07 -11.43 -0.85
N PHE A 107 -0.59 -10.44 -0.13
CA PHE A 107 -1.11 -9.08 -0.08
C PHE A 107 -0.23 -8.21 -0.97
N HIS A 108 -0.72 -7.80 -2.11
CA HIS A 108 -0.01 -6.92 -3.04
C HIS A 108 -0.59 -5.51 -2.93
N PHE A 109 0.18 -4.57 -2.41
CA PHE A 109 -0.30 -3.23 -2.06
C PHE A 109 -0.32 -2.24 -3.23
N GLY A 110 0.25 -2.60 -4.39
CA GLY A 110 0.33 -1.68 -5.53
C GLY A 110 1.05 -0.39 -5.14
N GLU A 111 0.37 0.73 -5.27
CA GLU A 111 0.84 2.06 -4.87
C GLU A 111 0.05 2.63 -3.68
N SER A 112 -0.66 1.78 -2.93
CA SER A 112 -1.51 2.23 -1.84
C SER A 112 -0.75 2.71 -0.61
N ILE A 113 0.45 2.19 -0.34
CA ILE A 113 1.30 2.63 0.76
C ILE A 113 2.12 3.82 0.28
N GLN A 114 1.89 5.00 0.87
CA GLN A 114 2.57 6.23 0.50
C GLN A 114 3.10 6.92 1.75
N ASP A 115 4.21 7.69 1.62
CA ASP A 115 4.62 8.57 2.70
C ASP A 115 3.54 9.63 2.99
N ASN A 116 3.58 10.17 4.20
CA ASN A 116 2.56 11.13 4.64
C ASN A 116 2.70 12.51 4.00
N ASN A 117 3.91 12.93 3.66
CA ASN A 117 4.21 14.31 3.29
C ASN A 117 4.13 14.52 1.78
N GLU A 118 4.99 13.85 1.03
CA GLU A 118 5.16 14.01 -0.41
C GLU A 118 4.31 13.03 -1.22
N LYS A 119 3.83 11.96 -0.58
CA LYS A 119 3.02 10.87 -1.16
C LYS A 119 3.81 9.98 -2.13
N ASN A 120 5.11 9.82 -1.88
CA ASN A 120 5.92 8.87 -2.63
C ASN A 120 5.42 7.44 -2.37
N PRO A 121 5.00 6.68 -3.39
CA PRO A 121 4.47 5.35 -3.19
C PRO A 121 5.57 4.31 -2.97
N LEU A 122 5.38 3.41 -2.02
CA LEU A 122 6.13 2.16 -1.94
C LEU A 122 5.55 1.17 -2.96
N SER A 123 6.01 1.27 -4.20
CA SER A 123 5.48 0.49 -5.32
C SER A 123 5.80 -0.99 -5.18
N ASN A 124 4.81 -1.84 -5.52
CA ASN A 124 4.93 -3.30 -5.62
C ASN A 124 5.32 -4.03 -4.32
N PHE A 125 5.11 -3.43 -3.16
CA PHE A 125 5.33 -4.12 -1.90
C PHE A 125 4.34 -5.29 -1.76
N ARG A 126 4.89 -6.46 -1.38
CA ARG A 126 4.13 -7.68 -1.15
C ARG A 126 4.43 -8.24 0.24
N TYR A 127 3.36 -8.61 0.94
CA TYR A 127 3.46 -9.39 2.16
C TYR A 127 2.84 -10.76 1.92
N VAL A 128 3.59 -11.81 2.18
CA VAL A 128 3.23 -13.20 1.88
C VAL A 128 3.32 -14.03 3.15
N PHE A 129 2.35 -14.91 3.37
CA PHE A 129 2.39 -15.91 4.44
C PHE A 129 1.65 -17.17 4.00
N SER A 130 1.87 -18.28 4.70
CA SER A 130 1.13 -19.52 4.49
C SER A 130 0.53 -20.01 5.79
N THR A 131 -0.69 -20.50 5.74
CA THR A 131 -1.32 -21.25 6.85
C THR A 131 -0.78 -22.67 6.95
N GLY A 132 -0.13 -23.17 5.89
CA GLY A 132 0.58 -24.46 5.85
C GLY A 132 2.05 -24.34 6.24
N ASP A 133 2.79 -25.43 6.05
CA ASP A 133 4.19 -25.56 6.43
C ASP A 133 5.18 -25.10 5.34
N TYR A 134 4.67 -24.69 4.17
CA TYR A 134 5.47 -24.17 3.05
C TYR A 134 4.78 -22.97 2.38
N ILE A 135 5.56 -22.18 1.66
CA ILE A 135 5.08 -21.13 0.76
C ILE A 135 5.02 -21.72 -0.66
N ASP A 136 3.88 -21.58 -1.33
CA ASP A 136 3.74 -22.01 -2.71
C ASP A 136 4.74 -21.27 -3.62
N SER A 137 5.44 -22.03 -4.44
CA SER A 137 6.39 -21.50 -5.41
C SER A 137 5.89 -21.51 -6.85
N LEU A 138 4.71 -22.09 -7.07
CA LEU A 138 4.08 -22.10 -8.39
C LEU A 138 3.57 -20.71 -8.74
N TYR A 139 3.78 -20.32 -9.98
CA TYR A 139 3.31 -19.03 -10.49
C TYR A 139 2.91 -19.12 -11.96
N VAL A 140 1.99 -18.25 -12.34
CA VAL A 140 1.67 -17.98 -13.75
C VAL A 140 2.00 -16.53 -14.05
N ARG A 141 2.83 -16.32 -15.06
CA ARG A 141 3.15 -14.97 -15.55
C ARG A 141 2.75 -14.81 -17.00
N GLY A 142 2.38 -13.62 -17.36
CA GLY A 142 2.01 -13.29 -18.72
C GLY A 142 1.98 -11.78 -18.94
N PHE A 143 1.47 -11.38 -20.09
CA PHE A 143 1.24 -9.98 -20.39
C PHE A 143 -0.17 -9.83 -21.02
N VAL A 144 -0.76 -8.65 -20.83
CA VAL A 144 -2.05 -8.28 -21.40
C VAL A 144 -1.80 -7.22 -22.47
N ARG A 145 -2.51 -7.32 -23.59
CA ARG A 145 -2.51 -6.32 -24.66
C ARG A 145 -3.94 -6.12 -25.17
N ASP A 146 -4.27 -4.89 -25.47
CA ASP A 146 -5.44 -4.62 -26.29
C ASP A 146 -5.17 -5.11 -27.73
N ALA A 147 -6.17 -5.75 -28.34
CA ALA A 147 -6.02 -6.35 -29.67
C ALA A 147 -5.94 -5.30 -30.78
N PHE A 148 -6.49 -4.11 -30.57
CA PHE A 148 -6.61 -3.06 -31.57
C PHE A 148 -5.65 -1.89 -31.30
N GLU A 149 -5.69 -1.32 -30.07
CA GLU A 149 -4.93 -0.11 -29.71
C GLU A 149 -3.51 -0.41 -29.21
N ARG A 150 -3.22 -1.67 -28.85
CA ARG A 150 -1.97 -2.14 -28.25
C ARG A 150 -1.64 -1.55 -26.87
N GLU A 151 -2.39 -0.56 -26.45
CA GLU A 151 -2.36 0.00 -25.11
C GLU A 151 -3.42 -0.70 -24.27
N ILE A 152 -3.20 -0.80 -22.99
CA ILE A 152 -4.19 -1.35 -22.06
C ILE A 152 -4.83 -0.23 -21.26
N SER A 153 -6.11 -0.40 -20.94
CA SER A 153 -6.74 0.45 -19.95
C SER A 153 -6.12 0.18 -18.57
N GLU A 154 -6.00 1.22 -17.78
CA GLU A 154 -5.52 1.11 -16.40
C GLU A 154 -6.35 0.12 -15.57
N ASN A 155 -5.69 -0.53 -14.59
CA ASN A 155 -6.33 -1.37 -13.58
C ASN A 155 -7.01 -2.64 -14.10
N ILE A 156 -6.33 -3.38 -14.95
CA ILE A 156 -6.76 -4.71 -15.35
C ILE A 156 -6.35 -5.72 -14.29
N ASN A 157 -7.31 -6.53 -13.85
CA ASN A 157 -7.08 -7.70 -13.00
C ASN A 157 -7.13 -8.97 -13.82
N VAL A 158 -6.21 -9.90 -13.55
CA VAL A 158 -6.19 -11.25 -14.10
C VAL A 158 -6.71 -12.19 -13.03
N LEU A 159 -7.73 -12.96 -13.37
CA LEU A 159 -8.43 -13.86 -12.46
C LEU A 159 -8.20 -15.30 -12.90
N LEU A 160 -7.84 -16.18 -11.97
CA LEU A 160 -7.69 -17.61 -12.22
C LEU A 160 -8.81 -18.37 -11.52
N TYR A 161 -9.56 -19.13 -12.30
CA TYR A 161 -10.62 -20.03 -11.83
C TYR A 161 -10.21 -21.48 -11.99
N GLU A 162 -10.65 -22.34 -11.07
CA GLU A 162 -10.51 -23.77 -11.21
C GLU A 162 -11.56 -24.30 -12.20
N ILE A 163 -11.13 -25.18 -13.12
CA ILE A 163 -12.01 -25.83 -14.06
C ILE A 163 -12.23 -27.27 -13.58
N ASP A 164 -13.44 -27.56 -13.15
CA ASP A 164 -13.90 -28.89 -12.79
C ASP A 164 -15.10 -29.32 -13.64
N SER A 165 -15.77 -30.43 -13.27
CA SER A 165 -16.94 -30.94 -13.98
C SER A 165 -18.18 -30.03 -13.92
N THR A 166 -18.19 -29.05 -13.01
CA THR A 166 -19.29 -28.08 -12.83
C THR A 166 -19.03 -26.73 -13.52
N PHE A 167 -17.84 -26.56 -14.11
CA PHE A 167 -17.43 -25.32 -14.75
C PHE A 167 -18.40 -24.91 -15.87
N THR A 168 -18.80 -23.65 -15.84
CA THR A 168 -19.53 -22.99 -16.91
C THR A 168 -18.99 -21.56 -17.06
N ASP A 169 -19.10 -20.97 -18.26
CA ASP A 169 -18.63 -19.60 -18.51
C ASP A 169 -19.24 -18.55 -17.57
N SER A 170 -20.38 -18.86 -16.96
CA SER A 170 -21.06 -17.97 -16.01
C SER A 170 -20.48 -18.04 -14.58
N ILE A 171 -19.51 -18.91 -14.33
CA ILE A 171 -18.88 -19.06 -13.00
C ILE A 171 -18.24 -17.75 -12.51
N ILE A 172 -17.69 -16.97 -13.45
CA ILE A 172 -17.07 -15.66 -13.16
C ILE A 172 -18.02 -14.64 -12.50
N PHE A 173 -19.34 -14.85 -12.61
CA PHE A 173 -20.36 -14.00 -12.00
C PHE A 173 -20.94 -14.59 -10.71
N LYS A 174 -20.58 -15.82 -10.36
CA LYS A 174 -21.19 -16.56 -9.24
C LYS A 174 -20.19 -16.94 -8.17
N GLU A 175 -18.96 -17.18 -8.55
CA GLU A 175 -17.93 -17.67 -7.66
C GLU A 175 -16.72 -16.73 -7.67
N LYS A 176 -15.93 -16.80 -6.59
CA LYS A 176 -14.69 -16.06 -6.48
C LYS A 176 -13.59 -16.74 -7.29
N PRO A 177 -12.67 -15.97 -7.85
CA PRO A 177 -11.47 -16.55 -8.44
C PRO A 177 -10.61 -17.21 -7.36
N LYS A 178 -9.90 -18.26 -7.74
CA LYS A 178 -8.93 -18.93 -6.85
C LYS A 178 -7.71 -18.04 -6.59
N TYR A 179 -7.25 -17.32 -7.62
CA TYR A 179 -6.15 -16.37 -7.51
C TYR A 179 -6.45 -15.10 -8.31
N VAL A 180 -5.89 -13.99 -7.83
CA VAL A 180 -6.04 -12.67 -8.46
C VAL A 180 -4.66 -12.02 -8.60
N ALA A 181 -4.40 -11.40 -9.74
CA ALA A 181 -3.24 -10.54 -9.94
C ALA A 181 -3.65 -9.24 -10.65
N LYS A 182 -2.94 -8.16 -10.33
CA LYS A 182 -3.05 -6.88 -11.07
C LYS A 182 -2.02 -6.86 -12.18
N VAL A 183 -2.41 -6.32 -13.33
CA VAL A 183 -1.46 -6.00 -14.41
C VAL A 183 -0.67 -4.75 -14.00
N ILE A 184 0.65 -4.81 -14.16
CA ILE A 184 1.54 -3.68 -13.87
C ILE A 184 1.52 -2.73 -15.06
N ASP A 185 0.98 -1.54 -14.86
CA ASP A 185 0.71 -0.56 -15.93
C ASP A 185 1.94 -0.22 -16.79
N SER A 186 3.12 -0.15 -16.19
CA SER A 186 4.36 0.20 -16.93
C SER A 186 4.86 -0.89 -17.87
N THR A 187 4.50 -2.15 -17.64
CA THR A 187 5.05 -3.31 -18.38
C THR A 187 3.99 -4.20 -19.00
N ASN A 188 2.73 -3.97 -18.68
CA ASN A 188 1.59 -4.80 -19.07
C ASN A 188 1.70 -6.27 -18.61
N ASN A 189 2.58 -6.55 -17.65
CA ASN A 189 2.84 -7.89 -17.13
C ASN A 189 1.99 -8.16 -15.90
N PHE A 190 1.70 -9.44 -15.65
CA PHE A 190 1.10 -9.91 -14.41
C PHE A 190 1.84 -11.13 -13.86
N LEU A 191 1.73 -11.33 -12.56
CA LEU A 191 2.20 -12.51 -11.85
C LEU A 191 1.12 -12.99 -10.88
N LEU A 192 0.58 -14.17 -11.12
CA LEU A 192 -0.27 -14.94 -10.20
C LEU A 192 0.62 -15.90 -9.41
N GLN A 193 0.51 -15.88 -8.10
CA GLN A 193 1.22 -16.78 -7.20
C GLN A 193 0.32 -17.15 -6.04
#